data_61df721f6a836fb75b3a55c8be22e353
#
_entry.id   61df721f6a836fb75b3a55c8be22e353
#
_cell.length_a   1.000
_cell.length_b   1.000
_cell.length_c   1.000
_cell.angle_alpha   90.00
_cell.angle_beta   90.00
_cell.angle_gamma   90.00
#
_symmetry.space_group_name_H-M   'P 1'
#
loop_
_entity.id
_entity.type
_entity.pdbx_description
1 polymer ?
#
loop_
_entity_poly.entity_id
_entity_poly.type
_entity_poly.pdbx_seq_one_letter_code
_entity_poly.pdbx_strand_id
1 'polypeptide(L)'
;MLDRIIRGLLMLVVAGIIANTAYDFVCNLFKPEVECSINYTVQVGDSVWGIANKHYPAQTRLSFGDFWCVVEDSIKAQNNGSTIIQPGQKYVITWKDKI
;
A
#
# COMPACT_ATOMS: atom_id res chain seq x y z
N MET A 1 -28.86 -38.10 -20.44
CA MET A 1 -29.45 -36.87 -19.82
C MET A 1 -29.13 -36.76 -18.36
N LEU A 2 -29.24 -37.81 -17.58
CA LEU A 2 -28.93 -37.80 -16.15
C LEU A 2 -27.45 -37.51 -15.86
N ASP A 3 -26.54 -38.03 -16.71
CA ASP A 3 -25.10 -37.83 -16.56
C ASP A 3 -24.66 -36.37 -16.78
N ARG A 4 -25.34 -35.64 -17.62
CA ARG A 4 -25.06 -34.20 -17.84
C ARG A 4 -25.47 -33.35 -16.68
N ILE A 5 -26.60 -33.67 -16.03
CA ILE A 5 -27.11 -32.97 -14.84
C ILE A 5 -26.20 -33.23 -13.63
N ILE A 6 -25.76 -34.48 -13.47
CA ILE A 6 -24.86 -34.86 -12.38
C ILE A 6 -23.49 -34.22 -12.55
N ARG A 7 -22.96 -34.17 -13.76
CA ARG A 7 -21.68 -33.50 -14.03
C ARG A 7 -21.77 -31.99 -13.82
N GLY A 8 -22.86 -31.35 -14.22
CA GLY A 8 -23.08 -29.94 -13.99
C GLY A 8 -23.23 -29.59 -12.50
N LEU A 9 -23.93 -30.41 -11.74
CA LEU A 9 -24.07 -30.27 -10.29
C LEU A 9 -22.73 -30.48 -9.57
N LEU A 10 -21.94 -31.49 -9.98
CA LEU A 10 -20.62 -31.75 -9.41
C LEU A 10 -19.66 -30.60 -9.66
N MET A 11 -19.66 -30.02 -10.85
CA MET A 11 -18.86 -28.85 -11.20
C MET A 11 -19.24 -27.63 -10.37
N LEU A 12 -20.54 -27.40 -10.16
CA LEU A 12 -21.01 -26.28 -9.33
C LEU A 12 -20.62 -26.43 -7.87
N VAL A 13 -20.67 -27.63 -7.32
CA VAL A 13 -20.26 -27.90 -5.92
C VAL A 13 -18.76 -27.72 -5.77
N VAL A 14 -17.94 -28.21 -6.68
CA VAL A 14 -16.48 -28.04 -6.67
C VAL A 14 -16.11 -26.57 -6.82
N ALA A 15 -16.76 -25.84 -7.73
CA ALA A 15 -16.53 -24.41 -7.90
C ALA A 15 -16.92 -23.61 -6.65
N GLY A 16 -18.00 -23.99 -5.96
CA GLY A 16 -18.42 -23.38 -4.71
C GLY A 16 -17.42 -23.58 -3.56
N ILE A 17 -16.86 -24.79 -3.44
CA ILE A 17 -15.84 -25.10 -2.41
C ILE A 17 -14.55 -24.35 -2.69
N ILE A 18 -14.09 -24.30 -3.94
CA ILE A 18 -12.90 -23.56 -4.35
C ILE A 18 -13.12 -22.07 -4.12
N ALA A 19 -14.29 -21.53 -4.43
CA ALA A 19 -14.60 -20.12 -4.22
C ALA A 19 -14.55 -19.73 -2.73
N ASN A 20 -15.04 -20.57 -1.82
CA ASN A 20 -15.01 -20.29 -0.38
C ASN A 20 -13.59 -20.32 0.19
N THR A 21 -12.77 -21.29 -0.17
CA THR A 21 -11.37 -21.37 0.28
C THR A 21 -10.51 -20.31 -0.37
N ALA A 22 -10.74 -19.98 -1.64
CA ALA A 22 -10.03 -18.91 -2.35
C ALA A 22 -10.44 -17.53 -1.86
N TYR A 23 -11.68 -17.34 -1.40
CA TYR A 23 -12.14 -16.05 -0.88
C TYR A 23 -11.37 -15.63 0.36
N ASP A 24 -11.20 -16.53 1.35
CA ASP A 24 -10.42 -16.22 2.55
C ASP A 24 -8.94 -15.98 2.23
N PHE A 25 -8.38 -16.77 1.33
CA PHE A 25 -6.99 -16.62 0.87
C PHE A 25 -6.79 -15.31 0.10
N VAL A 26 -7.71 -14.97 -0.79
CA VAL A 26 -7.68 -13.73 -1.58
C VAL A 26 -7.91 -12.51 -0.69
N CYS A 27 -8.82 -12.58 0.29
CA CYS A 27 -9.01 -11.50 1.25
C CYS A 27 -7.79 -11.23 2.12
N ASN A 28 -6.98 -12.26 2.42
CA ASN A 28 -5.73 -12.09 3.15
C ASN A 28 -4.58 -11.57 2.29
N LEU A 29 -4.53 -11.95 1.00
CA LEU A 29 -3.52 -11.48 0.04
C LEU A 29 -3.83 -10.11 -0.55
N PHE A 30 -5.10 -9.84 -0.80
CA PHE A 30 -5.59 -8.62 -1.43
C PHE A 30 -6.46 -7.80 -0.47
N LYS A 31 -5.98 -7.60 0.77
CA LYS A 31 -6.56 -6.54 1.59
C LYS A 31 -6.50 -5.26 0.77
N PRO A 32 -7.63 -4.52 0.65
CA PRO A 32 -7.65 -3.34 -0.19
C PRO A 32 -6.53 -2.39 0.23
N GLU A 33 -5.61 -2.14 -0.70
CA GLU A 33 -4.58 -1.13 -0.51
C GLU A 33 -5.25 0.23 -0.64
N VAL A 34 -5.07 1.05 0.37
CA VAL A 34 -5.50 2.44 0.35
C VAL A 34 -4.32 3.30 -0.03
N GLU A 35 -4.49 4.12 -1.06
CA GLU A 35 -3.49 5.10 -1.42
C GLU A 35 -3.56 6.27 -0.44
N CYS A 36 -2.49 6.48 0.29
CA CYS A 36 -2.36 7.58 1.24
C CYS A 36 -1.43 8.64 0.67
N SER A 37 -1.72 9.90 0.92
CA SER A 37 -0.86 11.00 0.49
C SER A 37 -0.78 12.10 1.54
N ILE A 38 0.39 12.73 1.65
CA ILE A 38 0.62 13.89 2.51
C ILE A 38 1.28 14.96 1.67
N ASN A 39 0.72 16.18 1.73
CA ASN A 39 1.37 17.36 1.19
C ASN A 39 2.25 17.97 2.27
N TYR A 40 3.54 18.04 2.02
CA TYR A 40 4.49 18.54 3.00
C TYR A 40 5.31 19.70 2.46
N THR A 41 5.42 20.76 3.26
CA THR A 41 6.30 21.89 2.99
C THR A 41 7.53 21.78 3.87
N VAL A 42 8.71 21.77 3.26
CA VAL A 42 9.99 21.64 3.97
C VAL A 42 10.22 22.87 4.85
N GLN A 43 10.58 22.63 6.10
CA GLN A 43 10.95 23.66 7.06
C GLN A 43 12.45 23.66 7.31
N VAL A 44 12.96 24.76 7.89
CA VAL A 44 14.37 24.87 8.25
C VAL A 44 14.77 23.73 9.20
N GLY A 45 15.85 23.05 8.88
CA GLY A 45 16.37 21.94 9.67
C GLY A 45 15.74 20.58 9.39
N ASP A 46 14.82 20.49 8.42
CA ASP A 46 14.21 19.22 8.05
C ASP A 46 15.20 18.32 7.31
N SER A 47 15.10 17.02 7.60
CA SER A 47 15.77 15.95 6.87
C SER A 47 14.73 14.91 6.44
N VAL A 48 15.08 14.08 5.48
CA VAL A 48 14.19 12.98 5.04
C VAL A 48 13.81 12.09 6.21
N TRP A 49 14.77 11.72 7.05
CA TRP A 49 14.52 10.92 8.24
C TRP A 49 13.60 11.64 9.23
N GLY A 50 13.82 12.92 9.47
CA GLY A 50 13.00 13.73 10.37
C GLY A 50 11.57 13.86 9.89
N ILE A 51 11.37 14.06 8.58
CA ILE A 51 10.04 14.07 7.97
C ILE A 51 9.34 12.73 8.14
N ALA A 52 10.03 11.64 7.87
CA ALA A 52 9.48 10.30 8.06
C ALA A 52 9.09 10.03 9.51
N ASN A 53 9.95 10.41 10.46
CA ASN A 53 9.68 10.25 11.89
C ASN A 53 8.49 11.08 12.36
N LYS A 54 8.38 12.32 11.89
CA LYS A 54 7.29 13.23 12.27
C LYS A 54 5.93 12.81 11.71
N HIS A 55 5.90 12.25 10.51
CA HIS A 55 4.69 11.91 9.80
C HIS A 55 4.37 10.42 9.79
N TYR A 56 5.15 9.61 10.50
CA TYR A 56 4.88 8.17 10.59
C TYR A 56 3.48 7.93 11.16
N PRO A 57 2.56 7.32 10.38
CA PRO A 57 1.17 7.17 10.81
C PRO A 57 1.06 6.16 11.96
N ALA A 58 0.23 6.46 12.95
CA ALA A 58 0.02 5.59 14.10
C ALA A 58 -0.67 4.26 13.74
N GLN A 59 -1.44 4.24 12.66
CA GLN A 59 -2.23 3.07 12.24
C GLN A 59 -1.72 2.42 10.96
N THR A 60 -0.52 2.75 10.52
CA THR A 60 0.08 2.13 9.34
C THR A 60 0.53 0.70 9.63
N ARG A 61 0.46 -0.16 8.61
CA ARG A 61 1.07 -1.49 8.65
C ARG A 61 2.51 -1.50 8.15
N LEU A 62 2.98 -0.39 7.60
CA LEU A 62 4.36 -0.26 7.18
C LEU A 62 5.26 -0.15 8.41
N SER A 63 6.43 -0.79 8.36
CA SER A 63 7.49 -0.53 9.32
C SER A 63 8.02 0.90 9.15
N PHE A 64 8.67 1.45 10.17
CA PHE A 64 9.27 2.77 10.05
C PHE A 64 10.31 2.83 8.92
N GLY A 65 11.11 1.78 8.75
CA GLY A 65 12.08 1.69 7.67
C GLY A 65 11.42 1.71 6.29
N ASP A 66 10.32 0.98 6.11
CA ASP A 66 9.56 0.98 4.87
C ASP A 66 8.92 2.35 4.60
N PHE A 67 8.38 2.98 5.63
CA PHE A 67 7.82 4.33 5.52
C PHE A 67 8.90 5.37 5.18
N TRP A 68 10.07 5.27 5.79
CA TRP A 68 11.21 6.11 5.45
C TRP A 68 11.61 5.95 3.99
N CYS A 69 11.69 4.73 3.48
CA CYS A 69 11.96 4.48 2.06
C CYS A 69 10.90 5.11 1.15
N VAL A 70 9.63 5.05 1.54
CA VAL A 70 8.53 5.70 0.80
C VAL A 70 8.73 7.22 0.75
N VAL A 71 9.03 7.83 1.87
CA VAL A 71 9.30 9.28 1.95
C VAL A 71 10.50 9.66 1.09
N GLU A 72 11.59 8.92 1.20
CA GLU A 72 12.79 9.12 0.41
C GLU A 72 12.53 9.01 -1.08
N ASP A 73 11.85 7.94 -1.51
CA ASP A 73 11.51 7.71 -2.92
C ASP A 73 10.58 8.79 -3.47
N SER A 74 9.61 9.23 -2.69
CA SER A 74 8.68 10.29 -3.08
C SER A 74 9.42 11.62 -3.27
N ILE A 75 10.34 11.95 -2.40
CA ILE A 75 11.16 13.16 -2.51
C ILE A 75 12.11 13.07 -3.71
N LYS A 76 12.79 11.95 -3.89
CA LYS A 76 13.67 11.73 -5.04
C LYS A 76 12.94 11.86 -6.37
N ALA A 77 11.73 11.32 -6.47
CA ALA A 77 10.93 11.39 -7.69
C ALA A 77 10.58 12.83 -8.08
N GLN A 78 10.44 13.72 -7.10
CA GLN A 78 10.06 15.13 -7.31
C GLN A 78 11.25 16.09 -7.28
N ASN A 79 12.43 15.61 -6.94
CA ASN A 79 13.65 16.42 -6.76
C ASN A 79 14.84 15.89 -7.59
N ASN A 80 14.57 15.42 -8.79
CA ASN A 80 15.59 14.93 -9.74
C ASN A 80 16.54 13.85 -9.17
N GLY A 81 16.00 12.96 -8.33
CA GLY A 81 16.76 11.89 -7.70
C GLY A 81 17.58 12.30 -6.48
N SER A 82 17.49 13.54 -6.03
CA SER A 82 18.22 14.05 -4.87
C SER A 82 17.39 13.99 -3.59
N THR A 83 18.04 13.68 -2.46
CA THR A 83 17.49 13.79 -1.12
C THR A 83 17.84 15.10 -0.42
N ILE A 84 18.53 16.00 -1.12
CA ILE A 84 18.86 17.33 -0.62
C ILE A 84 17.63 18.21 -0.74
N ILE A 85 17.03 18.52 0.41
CA ILE A 85 15.82 19.33 0.51
C ILE A 85 16.13 20.70 1.06
N GLN A 86 15.38 21.71 0.60
CA GLN A 86 15.54 23.08 1.05
C GLN A 86 14.23 23.62 1.62
N PRO A 87 14.29 24.52 2.61
CA PRO A 87 13.09 25.13 3.17
C PRO A 87 12.22 25.80 2.11
N GLY A 88 10.92 25.64 2.23
CA GLY A 88 9.95 26.20 1.29
C GLY A 88 9.59 25.29 0.12
N GLN A 89 10.35 24.23 -0.14
CA GLN A 89 9.99 23.25 -1.14
C GLN A 89 8.79 22.44 -0.70
N LYS A 90 7.91 22.11 -1.65
CA LYS A 90 6.71 21.31 -1.39
C LYS A 90 6.83 19.97 -2.06
N TYR A 91 6.54 18.91 -1.30
CA TYR A 91 6.56 17.53 -1.77
C TYR A 91 5.27 16.84 -1.45
N VAL A 92 4.81 15.99 -2.36
CA VAL A 92 3.69 15.08 -2.13
C VAL A 92 4.28 13.70 -1.84
N ILE A 93 4.04 13.21 -0.63
CA ILE A 93 4.48 11.89 -0.19
C ILE A 93 3.30 10.95 -0.35
N THR A 94 3.43 9.94 -1.20
CA THR A 94 2.39 8.97 -1.48
C THR A 94 2.86 7.57 -1.16
N TRP A 95 1.98 6.77 -0.57
CA TRP A 95 2.27 5.36 -0.31
C TRP A 95 0.98 4.55 -0.38
N LYS A 96 1.13 3.24 -0.52
CA LYS A 96 0.03 2.30 -0.41
C LYS A 96 0.09 1.62 0.93
N ASP A 97 -0.98 1.74 1.69
CA ASP A 97 -1.13 1.10 2.99
C ASP A 97 -2.20 0.02 2.92
N LYS A 98 -2.10 -0.98 3.78
CA LYS A 98 -3.12 -2.03 3.91
C LYS A 98 -3.96 -1.76 5.14
N ILE A 99 -5.24 -1.75 4.96
CA ILE A 99 -6.19 -1.63 6.06
C ILE A 99 -6.42 -2.99 6.73
#